data_9be1043a601fd535a0d3e3675cbc412d
#
_entry.id   9be1043a601fd535a0d3e3675cbc412d
#
_cell.length_a   1.000
_cell.length_b   1.000
_cell.length_c   1.000
_cell.angle_alpha   90.00
_cell.angle_beta   90.00
_cell.angle_gamma   90.00
#
_symmetry.space_group_name_H-M   'P 1'
#
loop_
_entity.id
_entity.type
_entity.pdbx_description
1 polymer ?
#
loop_
_entity_poly.entity_id
_entity_poly.type
_entity_poly.pdbx_seq_one_letter_code
_entity_poly.pdbx_strand_id
1 'polypeptide(L)'
;MLFKKGVSFSLCLALLAAVLAGCSSGGKNTPESASPSGAAPSASASAPPSESEPAKEVKLTFFNTSAEVNNVFEELFKTYRESHPNVTIELIPTPIGGAQLEKFQSLIASGNPATIANLDPGTIVQYKDKFLDLETEKAKYEQLTKPGAVDGALLDGKFLGIPWTAQGYGLLYNKRVVEEALGGSFDPASIKTRSDLAAVFEKVEAAGKAPVMIHGADWSLGAHYLGLTYSLQSSSVEENRKFVEELKNGSVGLTDNPQFTGLMDTFDLLKKYNARKKDPLVADYNKDSADFAQGEAAFYFMGDWTWAVVGPLEGRDQEYGIVPVPISDNPSDFGNAQVAYSEPKLFAIDNSGSTPEQQEAAKAFLEWMVTSQEGQDAIVTKMGLALPYKDVKAQGSNVISDSVGGFVDQGQVINIGVINYLPQDYWAKTGASMQKYLVDKIDRAGLAKEVEDYWKSMAGK
;
A
#
# COMPACT_ATOMS: atom_id res chain seq x y z
N MET A 1 23.34 37.26 32.79
CA MET A 1 24.35 37.68 31.81
C MET A 1 23.83 37.28 30.45
N LEU A 2 23.08 38.09 29.83
CA LEU A 2 23.28 39.09 28.76
C LEU A 2 24.40 38.76 27.78
N PHE A 3 24.03 38.42 26.53
CA PHE A 3 24.51 39.20 25.38
C PHE A 3 23.58 38.97 24.15
N LYS A 4 22.89 40.02 23.76
CA LYS A 4 22.25 40.31 22.48
C LYS A 4 23.32 40.72 21.45
N LYS A 5 23.08 40.39 20.19
CA LYS A 5 23.38 41.16 18.94
C LYS A 5 22.80 40.30 17.79
N GLY A 6 21.90 40.63 16.93
CA GLY A 6 21.35 41.87 16.42
C GLY A 6 22.20 42.49 15.31
N VAL A 7 21.98 42.12 14.02
CA VAL A 7 22.26 43.05 12.91
C VAL A 7 21.28 42.75 11.77
N SER A 8 20.71 43.83 11.35
CA SER A 8 19.72 44.15 10.35
C SER A 8 20.31 44.37 8.94
N PHE A 9 19.37 44.35 7.97
CA PHE A 9 19.28 45.21 6.77
C PHE A 9 20.33 45.07 5.65
N SER A 10 19.88 44.77 4.44
CA SER A 10 19.77 45.79 3.41
C SER A 10 18.98 45.35 2.19
N LEU A 11 18.01 46.11 1.90
CA LEU A 11 17.18 46.32 0.72
C LEU A 11 18.05 46.87 -0.42
N CYS A 12 17.98 46.35 -1.64
CA CYS A 12 18.29 47.08 -2.84
C CYS A 12 17.30 46.76 -3.95
N LEU A 13 16.45 47.74 -4.15
CA LEU A 13 15.53 47.98 -5.26
C LEU A 13 16.32 48.71 -6.35
N ALA A 14 16.31 48.20 -7.60
CA ALA A 14 16.65 49.05 -8.76
C ALA A 14 15.81 48.61 -9.97
N LEU A 15 14.89 49.45 -10.32
CA LEU A 15 14.23 49.57 -11.62
C LEU A 15 15.26 49.93 -12.69
N LEU A 16 15.03 49.48 -13.93
CA LEU A 16 15.04 50.40 -15.09
C LEU A 16 14.26 49.82 -16.26
N ALA A 17 13.45 50.67 -16.83
CA ALA A 17 12.51 50.46 -17.92
C ALA A 17 13.09 50.93 -19.28
N ALA A 18 12.37 50.51 -20.31
CA ALA A 18 12.25 51.12 -21.64
C ALA A 18 13.41 50.94 -22.64
N VAL A 19 13.17 50.64 -23.91
CA VAL A 19 12.68 51.57 -24.91
C VAL A 19 12.16 50.78 -26.14
N LEU A 20 11.06 51.28 -26.65
CA LEU A 20 10.37 51.08 -27.92
C LEU A 20 11.11 51.60 -29.12
N ALA A 21 10.65 51.17 -30.26
CA ALA A 21 10.63 51.81 -31.60
C ALA A 21 11.42 51.03 -32.65
N GLY A 22 10.96 50.88 -33.83
CA GLY A 22 9.83 51.33 -34.60
C GLY A 22 9.90 50.91 -36.04
N CYS A 23 8.72 50.89 -36.66
CA CYS A 23 8.36 51.34 -38.00
C CYS A 23 9.19 50.89 -39.21
N SER A 24 8.61 50.31 -40.19
CA SER A 24 7.59 50.75 -41.16
C SER A 24 8.15 50.83 -42.57
N SER A 25 7.33 50.47 -43.47
CA SER A 25 7.04 50.85 -44.88
C SER A 25 7.37 49.73 -45.88
N GLY A 26 6.49 49.25 -46.73
CA GLY A 26 5.45 49.91 -47.51
C GLY A 26 5.84 49.81 -48.97
N GLY A 27 5.03 49.18 -49.82
CA GLY A 27 5.26 49.18 -51.28
C GLY A 27 4.29 48.24 -52.01
N LYS A 28 3.20 48.80 -52.44
CA LYS A 28 2.24 48.23 -53.43
C LYS A 28 2.90 48.14 -54.81
N ASN A 29 2.50 47.10 -55.58
CA ASN A 29 1.89 47.32 -56.90
C ASN A 29 1.59 45.97 -57.56
N THR A 30 0.33 45.82 -57.92
CA THR A 30 -0.24 45.00 -59.00
C THR A 30 -0.33 45.91 -60.25
N PRO A 31 -0.60 45.47 -61.54
CA PRO A 31 -1.17 44.20 -62.01
C PRO A 31 -0.58 43.67 -63.36
N GLU A 32 -1.14 42.63 -63.83
CA GLU A 32 -1.61 42.35 -65.23
C GLU A 32 -1.11 41.05 -65.88
N SER A 33 -2.04 40.17 -66.02
CA SER A 33 -2.58 39.45 -67.18
C SER A 33 -1.67 38.89 -68.27
N ALA A 34 -1.72 37.55 -68.41
CA ALA A 34 -2.03 36.86 -69.67
C ALA A 34 -1.82 35.34 -69.55
N SER A 35 -2.87 34.57 -69.74
CA SER A 35 -2.82 33.18 -70.26
C SER A 35 -2.62 33.18 -71.76
N PRO A 36 -2.18 32.10 -72.48
CA PRO A 36 -2.82 30.80 -72.38
C PRO A 36 -1.98 29.53 -72.65
N SER A 37 -2.54 28.40 -72.21
CA SER A 37 -2.60 27.08 -72.90
C SER A 37 -1.32 26.26 -73.16
N GLY A 38 -1.29 25.06 -72.63
CA GLY A 38 -0.42 23.98 -73.02
C GLY A 38 -0.56 22.74 -72.13
N ALA A 39 -1.05 21.66 -72.70
CA ALA A 39 -1.46 20.39 -72.08
C ALA A 39 -0.44 19.65 -71.27
N ALA A 40 -1.00 18.81 -70.40
CA ALA A 40 -0.46 17.82 -69.44
C ALA A 40 0.64 16.86 -69.95
N PRO A 41 1.41 16.17 -69.05
CA PRO A 41 0.81 15.06 -68.32
C PRO A 41 1.12 14.98 -66.84
N SER A 42 0.21 14.31 -66.19
CA SER A 42 0.15 13.88 -64.79
C SER A 42 1.44 13.30 -64.28
N ALA A 43 2.02 13.92 -63.26
CA ALA A 43 2.89 13.25 -62.30
C ALA A 43 2.28 13.46 -60.91
N SER A 44 1.78 12.36 -60.36
CA SER A 44 1.26 12.30 -59.01
C SER A 44 2.39 12.64 -58.02
N ALA A 45 2.43 13.87 -57.58
CA ALA A 45 3.28 14.25 -56.45
C ALA A 45 2.59 13.74 -55.16
N SER A 46 3.16 12.69 -54.58
CA SER A 46 2.83 12.28 -53.20
C SER A 46 3.00 13.50 -52.29
N ALA A 47 1.96 13.89 -51.62
CA ALA A 47 2.00 14.88 -50.57
C ALA A 47 3.07 14.45 -49.53
N PRO A 48 3.89 15.36 -49.01
CA PRO A 48 4.76 15.04 -47.91
C PRO A 48 3.90 14.56 -46.73
N PRO A 49 4.41 13.59 -45.89
CA PRO A 49 3.71 13.19 -44.72
C PRO A 49 3.46 14.44 -43.87
N SER A 50 2.21 14.63 -43.48
CA SER A 50 1.83 15.68 -42.52
C SER A 50 2.71 15.48 -41.28
N GLU A 51 3.59 16.43 -40.97
CA GLU A 51 4.22 16.49 -39.66
C GLU A 51 3.06 16.49 -38.64
N SER A 52 2.91 15.39 -37.93
CA SER A 52 2.01 15.33 -36.78
C SER A 52 2.45 16.41 -35.79
N GLU A 53 1.55 17.29 -35.42
CA GLU A 53 1.81 18.24 -34.33
C GLU A 53 2.44 17.48 -33.15
N PRO A 54 3.49 18.03 -32.52
CA PRO A 54 4.10 17.37 -31.37
C PRO A 54 3.01 17.16 -30.31
N ALA A 55 2.91 15.94 -29.81
CA ALA A 55 1.94 15.58 -28.80
C ALA A 55 2.07 16.53 -27.60
N LYS A 56 0.97 17.11 -27.16
CA LYS A 56 0.92 18.05 -26.03
C LYS A 56 1.57 17.42 -24.79
N GLU A 57 2.46 18.14 -24.12
CA GLU A 57 3.05 17.69 -22.87
C GLU A 57 2.00 17.55 -21.78
N VAL A 58 2.00 16.41 -21.10
CA VAL A 58 1.14 16.09 -19.96
C VAL A 58 2.00 15.81 -18.74
N LYS A 59 1.73 16.55 -17.67
CA LYS A 59 2.41 16.37 -16.39
C LYS A 59 1.45 15.74 -15.40
N LEU A 60 1.85 14.59 -14.83
CA LEU A 60 1.14 13.88 -13.78
C LEU A 60 1.90 14.01 -12.46
N THR A 61 1.17 14.03 -11.36
CA THR A 61 1.73 13.92 -10.01
C THR A 61 1.28 12.60 -9.39
N PHE A 62 2.20 11.92 -8.70
CA PHE A 62 1.97 10.60 -8.12
C PHE A 62 2.20 10.64 -6.61
N PHE A 63 1.17 10.35 -5.86
CA PHE A 63 1.24 10.22 -4.40
C PHE A 63 1.27 8.74 -4.01
N ASN A 64 2.25 8.36 -3.18
CA ASN A 64 2.42 6.98 -2.78
C ASN A 64 2.47 6.83 -1.26
N THR A 65 1.58 6.00 -0.70
CA THR A 65 1.59 5.65 0.73
C THR A 65 2.50 4.47 1.08
N SER A 66 3.03 3.75 0.07
CA SER A 66 4.03 2.69 0.23
C SER A 66 5.43 3.27 0.00
N ALA A 67 5.88 4.14 0.92
CA ALA A 67 7.09 4.95 0.73
C ALA A 67 8.38 4.12 0.58
N GLU A 68 8.39 2.88 1.05
CA GLU A 68 9.49 1.92 0.96
C GLU A 68 9.85 1.53 -0.48
N VAL A 69 8.92 1.70 -1.43
CA VAL A 69 9.12 1.38 -2.85
C VAL A 69 9.19 2.63 -3.75
N ASN A 70 9.30 3.82 -3.18
CA ASN A 70 9.34 5.08 -3.93
C ASN A 70 10.46 5.13 -4.98
N ASN A 71 11.65 4.62 -4.65
CA ASN A 71 12.78 4.55 -5.57
C ASN A 71 12.48 3.73 -6.83
N VAL A 72 11.70 2.66 -6.69
CA VAL A 72 11.31 1.83 -7.84
C VAL A 72 10.30 2.56 -8.72
N PHE A 73 9.37 3.30 -8.12
CA PHE A 73 8.44 4.16 -8.89
C PHE A 73 9.19 5.25 -9.67
N GLU A 74 10.19 5.91 -9.07
CA GLU A 74 10.98 6.92 -9.77
C GLU A 74 11.73 6.35 -10.98
N GLU A 75 12.25 5.12 -10.89
CA GLU A 75 12.85 4.42 -12.02
C GLU A 75 11.79 4.07 -13.07
N LEU A 76 10.64 3.57 -12.65
CA LEU A 76 9.55 3.19 -13.54
C LEU A 76 9.01 4.38 -14.34
N PHE A 77 8.91 5.57 -13.74
CA PHE A 77 8.50 6.80 -14.44
C PHE A 77 9.48 7.18 -15.54
N LYS A 78 10.78 7.00 -15.33
CA LYS A 78 11.81 7.21 -16.37
C LYS A 78 11.64 6.23 -17.52
N THR A 79 11.44 4.94 -17.20
CA THR A 79 11.19 3.89 -18.21
C THR A 79 9.93 4.16 -19.03
N TYR A 80 8.83 4.57 -18.37
CA TYR A 80 7.59 4.94 -19.07
C TYR A 80 7.80 6.10 -20.04
N ARG A 81 8.57 7.12 -19.63
CA ARG A 81 8.86 8.29 -20.45
C ARG A 81 9.66 7.97 -21.72
N GLU A 82 10.47 6.91 -21.74
CA GLU A 82 11.22 6.49 -22.94
C GLU A 82 10.28 6.15 -24.10
N SER A 83 9.15 5.52 -23.84
CA SER A 83 8.09 5.19 -24.82
C SER A 83 6.98 6.24 -24.92
N HIS A 84 6.85 7.13 -23.92
CA HIS A 84 5.82 8.17 -23.83
C HIS A 84 6.46 9.54 -23.52
N PRO A 85 7.29 10.10 -24.45
CA PRO A 85 8.13 11.26 -24.17
C PRO A 85 7.34 12.54 -23.82
N ASN A 86 6.06 12.59 -24.20
CA ASN A 86 5.17 13.70 -23.87
C ASN A 86 4.53 13.59 -22.49
N VAL A 87 4.76 12.50 -21.72
CA VAL A 87 4.23 12.34 -20.36
C VAL A 87 5.35 12.40 -19.34
N THR A 88 5.21 13.26 -18.36
CA THR A 88 6.12 13.35 -17.21
C THR A 88 5.35 13.04 -15.93
N ILE A 89 5.89 12.14 -15.10
CA ILE A 89 5.29 11.77 -13.82
C ILE A 89 6.23 12.19 -12.70
N GLU A 90 5.75 12.95 -11.74
CA GLU A 90 6.52 13.40 -10.58
C GLU A 90 6.00 12.77 -9.29
N LEU A 91 6.90 12.13 -8.55
CA LEU A 91 6.58 11.60 -7.23
C LEU A 91 6.43 12.75 -6.23
N ILE A 92 5.34 12.72 -5.45
CA ILE A 92 5.18 13.59 -4.28
C ILE A 92 5.88 12.89 -3.11
N PRO A 93 6.93 13.47 -2.52
CA PRO A 93 7.69 12.82 -1.45
C PRO A 93 6.82 12.56 -0.22
N THR A 94 6.88 11.33 0.29
CA THR A 94 6.25 10.91 1.54
C THR A 94 7.29 10.26 2.46
N PRO A 95 7.24 10.52 3.77
CA PRO A 95 8.16 9.87 4.69
C PRO A 95 7.82 8.39 4.87
N ILE A 96 8.83 7.57 5.11
CA ILE A 96 8.62 6.18 5.54
C ILE A 96 8.14 6.19 7.00
N GLY A 97 7.12 5.41 7.30
CA GLY A 97 6.70 5.12 8.68
C GLY A 97 5.76 6.12 9.34
N GLY A 98 5.15 7.05 8.60
CA GLY A 98 4.12 7.91 9.19
C GLY A 98 3.81 9.17 8.40
N ALA A 99 2.75 9.90 8.79
CA ALA A 99 2.30 11.17 8.23
C ALA A 99 1.89 11.16 6.74
N GLN A 100 1.72 9.98 6.10
CA GLN A 100 1.26 9.91 4.70
C GLN A 100 -0.17 10.43 4.58
N LEU A 101 -1.04 10.05 5.53
CA LEU A 101 -2.43 10.47 5.51
C LEU A 101 -2.58 11.98 5.69
N GLU A 102 -1.86 12.57 6.63
CA GLU A 102 -1.85 14.01 6.87
C GLU A 102 -1.33 14.77 5.63
N LYS A 103 -0.31 14.22 4.96
CA LYS A 103 0.19 14.79 3.70
C LYS A 103 -0.87 14.74 2.62
N PHE A 104 -1.56 13.61 2.45
CA PHE A 104 -2.66 13.47 1.51
C PHE A 104 -3.78 14.48 1.80
N GLN A 105 -4.21 14.57 3.06
CA GLN A 105 -5.24 15.54 3.50
C GLN A 105 -4.83 16.97 3.20
N SER A 106 -3.56 17.31 3.42
CA SER A 106 -3.01 18.65 3.12
C SER A 106 -3.07 18.97 1.63
N LEU A 107 -2.77 17.99 0.75
CA LEU A 107 -2.87 18.14 -0.71
C LEU A 107 -4.32 18.43 -1.13
N ILE A 108 -5.27 17.66 -0.61
CA ILE A 108 -6.70 17.85 -0.88
C ILE A 108 -7.17 19.23 -0.37
N ALA A 109 -6.82 19.58 0.87
CA ALA A 109 -7.25 20.84 1.50
C ALA A 109 -6.67 22.08 0.80
N SER A 110 -5.46 21.98 0.24
CA SER A 110 -4.81 23.06 -0.50
C SER A 110 -5.31 23.23 -1.94
N GLY A 111 -6.19 22.33 -2.42
CA GLY A 111 -6.67 22.33 -3.80
C GLY A 111 -5.63 21.85 -4.82
N ASN A 112 -4.58 21.15 -4.37
CA ASN A 112 -3.53 20.58 -5.20
C ASN A 112 -3.46 19.05 -5.04
N PRO A 113 -4.53 18.29 -5.40
CA PRO A 113 -4.55 16.86 -5.32
C PRO A 113 -3.48 16.25 -6.24
N ALA A 114 -2.99 15.06 -5.88
CA ALA A 114 -2.16 14.28 -6.79
C ALA A 114 -3.03 13.71 -7.92
N THR A 115 -2.54 13.69 -9.15
CA THR A 115 -3.25 13.12 -10.30
C THR A 115 -3.53 11.63 -10.08
N ILE A 116 -2.54 10.90 -9.53
CA ILE A 116 -2.63 9.49 -9.16
C ILE A 116 -2.29 9.37 -7.69
N ALA A 117 -3.11 8.65 -6.93
CA ALA A 117 -2.86 8.40 -5.52
C ALA A 117 -2.96 6.90 -5.20
N ASN A 118 -1.89 6.33 -4.64
CA ASN A 118 -1.88 4.98 -4.06
C ASN A 118 -2.41 5.08 -2.62
N LEU A 119 -3.60 4.54 -2.39
CA LEU A 119 -4.33 4.71 -1.12
C LEU A 119 -4.97 3.40 -0.68
N ASP A 120 -5.21 3.31 0.63
CA ASP A 120 -6.10 2.30 1.17
C ASP A 120 -7.55 2.57 0.75
N PRO A 121 -8.37 1.54 0.46
CA PRO A 121 -9.75 1.70 0.05
C PRO A 121 -10.60 2.55 0.99
N GLY A 122 -10.39 2.46 2.32
CA GLY A 122 -11.09 3.29 3.30
C GLY A 122 -10.83 4.79 3.12
N THR A 123 -9.62 5.17 2.73
CA THR A 123 -9.31 6.56 2.36
C THR A 123 -10.02 6.96 1.08
N ILE A 124 -10.08 6.07 0.09
CA ILE A 124 -10.79 6.35 -1.16
C ILE A 124 -12.29 6.55 -0.90
N VAL A 125 -12.92 5.71 -0.08
CA VAL A 125 -14.33 5.86 0.32
C VAL A 125 -14.60 7.22 0.97
N GLN A 126 -13.73 7.64 1.90
CA GLN A 126 -13.91 8.91 2.59
C GLN A 126 -13.81 10.12 1.65
N TYR A 127 -13.00 10.04 0.61
CA TYR A 127 -12.80 11.10 -0.38
C TYR A 127 -13.38 10.77 -1.76
N LYS A 128 -14.38 9.85 -1.83
CA LYS A 128 -14.93 9.30 -3.07
C LYS A 128 -15.35 10.35 -4.11
N ASP A 129 -15.85 11.50 -3.65
CA ASP A 129 -16.27 12.59 -4.55
C ASP A 129 -15.09 13.36 -5.18
N LYS A 130 -13.86 13.05 -4.76
CA LYS A 130 -12.63 13.62 -5.32
C LYS A 130 -12.01 12.72 -6.39
N PHE A 131 -12.45 11.46 -6.51
CA PHE A 131 -11.85 10.50 -7.42
C PHE A 131 -12.73 10.24 -8.63
N LEU A 132 -12.07 9.90 -9.72
CA LEU A 132 -12.70 9.54 -10.99
C LEU A 132 -13.40 8.19 -10.84
N ASP A 133 -14.67 8.15 -11.27
CA ASP A 133 -15.38 6.88 -11.41
C ASP A 133 -14.89 6.17 -12.68
N LEU A 134 -14.26 5.03 -12.49
CA LEU A 134 -13.64 4.22 -13.54
C LEU A 134 -14.59 3.12 -14.04
N GLU A 135 -15.90 3.24 -13.86
CA GLU A 135 -16.86 2.20 -14.26
C GLU A 135 -16.70 1.76 -15.72
N THR A 136 -16.32 2.67 -16.62
CA THR A 136 -16.06 2.35 -18.04
C THR A 136 -14.84 1.43 -18.23
N GLU A 137 -13.92 1.41 -17.28
CA GLU A 137 -12.70 0.59 -17.31
C GLU A 137 -12.89 -0.78 -16.62
N LYS A 138 -13.94 -0.91 -15.80
CA LYS A 138 -14.17 -2.07 -14.93
C LYS A 138 -14.14 -3.40 -15.71
N ALA A 139 -14.89 -3.50 -16.79
CA ALA A 139 -14.95 -4.73 -17.58
C ALA A 139 -13.57 -5.16 -18.13
N LYS A 140 -12.71 -4.20 -18.46
CA LYS A 140 -11.32 -4.45 -18.86
C LYS A 140 -10.52 -5.05 -17.71
N TYR A 141 -10.59 -4.45 -16.52
CA TYR A 141 -9.84 -4.94 -15.35
C TYR A 141 -10.36 -6.29 -14.84
N GLU A 142 -11.67 -6.57 -14.92
CA GLU A 142 -12.23 -7.91 -14.64
C GLU A 142 -11.65 -8.99 -15.57
N GLN A 143 -11.40 -8.65 -16.84
CA GLN A 143 -10.76 -9.57 -17.78
C GLN A 143 -9.27 -9.78 -17.48
N LEU A 144 -8.56 -8.73 -17.10
CA LEU A 144 -7.11 -8.75 -16.85
C LEU A 144 -6.74 -9.40 -15.52
N THR A 145 -7.60 -9.27 -14.50
CA THR A 145 -7.28 -9.69 -13.13
C THR A 145 -7.77 -11.10 -12.81
N LYS A 146 -7.22 -11.68 -11.74
CA LYS A 146 -7.75 -12.91 -11.13
C LYS A 146 -9.17 -12.67 -10.61
N PRO A 147 -10.01 -13.71 -10.51
CA PRO A 147 -11.37 -13.57 -10.00
C PRO A 147 -11.39 -12.93 -8.60
N GLY A 148 -12.25 -11.93 -8.42
CA GLY A 148 -12.42 -11.22 -7.14
C GLY A 148 -11.46 -10.06 -6.91
N ALA A 149 -10.38 -9.90 -7.70
CA ALA A 149 -9.37 -8.86 -7.48
C ALA A 149 -9.89 -7.42 -7.70
N VAL A 150 -10.98 -7.24 -8.42
CA VAL A 150 -11.65 -5.92 -8.59
C VAL A 150 -12.65 -5.62 -7.49
N ASP A 151 -13.04 -6.60 -6.68
CA ASP A 151 -14.11 -6.43 -5.68
C ASP A 151 -13.71 -5.40 -4.61
N GLY A 152 -12.43 -5.37 -4.24
CA GLY A 152 -11.86 -4.37 -3.32
C GLY A 152 -11.87 -2.93 -3.86
N ALA A 153 -12.03 -2.76 -5.18
CA ALA A 153 -12.11 -1.46 -5.83
C ALA A 153 -13.54 -0.98 -6.12
N LEU A 154 -14.55 -1.85 -5.86
CA LEU A 154 -15.97 -1.51 -5.91
C LEU A 154 -16.38 -0.88 -4.58
N LEU A 155 -16.27 0.43 -4.50
CA LEU A 155 -16.46 1.21 -3.28
C LEU A 155 -17.73 2.06 -3.41
N ASP A 156 -18.70 1.86 -2.53
CA ASP A 156 -20.00 2.55 -2.58
C ASP A 156 -20.69 2.50 -3.95
N GLY A 157 -20.60 1.35 -4.63
CA GLY A 157 -21.24 1.11 -5.92
C GLY A 157 -20.51 1.75 -7.12
N LYS A 158 -19.31 2.28 -6.94
CA LYS A 158 -18.44 2.86 -7.97
C LYS A 158 -17.13 2.11 -8.06
N PHE A 159 -16.55 2.03 -9.26
CA PHE A 159 -15.20 1.52 -9.46
C PHE A 159 -14.18 2.66 -9.29
N LEU A 160 -13.64 2.83 -8.08
CA LEU A 160 -12.87 4.02 -7.69
C LEU A 160 -11.36 3.82 -7.66
N GLY A 161 -10.86 2.66 -8.08
CA GLY A 161 -9.42 2.42 -8.07
C GLY A 161 -9.00 1.23 -8.92
N ILE A 162 -7.73 1.21 -9.26
CA ILE A 162 -7.11 0.12 -10.02
C ILE A 162 -6.32 -0.74 -9.04
N PRO A 163 -6.66 -2.04 -8.88
CA PRO A 163 -5.88 -2.95 -8.04
C PRO A 163 -4.49 -3.17 -8.66
N TRP A 164 -3.44 -3.15 -7.84
CA TRP A 164 -2.09 -3.28 -8.34
C TRP A 164 -1.21 -4.20 -7.49
N THR A 165 -1.63 -4.55 -6.30
CA THR A 165 -0.91 -5.46 -5.42
C THR A 165 -1.88 -6.30 -4.61
N ALA A 166 -1.44 -7.52 -4.31
CA ALA A 166 -2.08 -8.42 -3.36
C ALA A 166 -1.06 -8.79 -2.29
N GLN A 167 -1.45 -8.74 -1.03
CA GLN A 167 -0.54 -8.90 0.11
C GLN A 167 -1.13 -9.79 1.19
N GLY A 168 -0.25 -10.53 1.87
CA GLY A 168 -0.62 -11.32 3.03
C GLY A 168 0.23 -11.01 4.25
N TYR A 169 -0.35 -11.17 5.44
CA TYR A 169 0.38 -11.02 6.69
C TYR A 169 -0.01 -12.06 7.74
N GLY A 170 0.91 -12.25 8.69
CA GLY A 170 0.81 -13.21 9.76
C GLY A 170 2.11 -13.27 10.56
N LEU A 171 2.55 -14.45 10.92
CA LEU A 171 3.86 -14.66 11.53
C LEU A 171 4.85 -15.09 10.45
N LEU A 172 5.67 -14.15 9.97
CA LEU A 172 6.81 -14.48 9.12
C LEU A 172 7.78 -15.34 9.92
N TYR A 173 8.40 -16.33 9.29
CA TYR A 173 9.45 -17.15 9.94
C TYR A 173 10.76 -17.10 9.17
N ASN A 174 11.87 -17.14 9.92
CA ASN A 174 13.21 -17.39 9.41
C ASN A 174 13.51 -18.87 9.61
N LYS A 175 13.49 -19.64 8.52
CA LYS A 175 13.57 -21.10 8.56
C LYS A 175 14.84 -21.61 9.23
N ARG A 176 15.99 -21.01 8.89
CA ARG A 176 17.27 -21.41 9.51
C ARG A 176 17.23 -21.31 11.03
N VAL A 177 16.73 -20.19 11.56
CA VAL A 177 16.69 -19.97 13.03
C VAL A 177 15.76 -20.98 13.71
N VAL A 178 14.61 -21.27 13.08
CA VAL A 178 13.66 -22.27 13.61
C VAL A 178 14.28 -23.66 13.57
N GLU A 179 14.88 -24.08 12.46
CA GLU A 179 15.49 -25.40 12.29
C GLU A 179 16.68 -25.64 13.23
N GLU A 180 17.54 -24.64 13.41
CA GLU A 180 18.63 -24.69 14.40
C GLU A 180 18.08 -24.92 15.81
N ALA A 181 17.02 -24.22 16.19
CA ALA A 181 16.42 -24.36 17.51
C ALA A 181 15.69 -25.69 17.71
N LEU A 182 15.08 -26.23 16.65
CA LEU A 182 14.41 -27.55 16.68
C LEU A 182 15.40 -28.71 16.63
N GLY A 183 16.62 -28.49 16.14
CA GLY A 183 17.60 -29.53 15.87
C GLY A 183 17.20 -30.44 14.70
N GLY A 184 16.40 -29.93 13.75
CA GLY A 184 15.89 -30.68 12.61
C GLY A 184 15.04 -29.81 11.69
N SER A 185 14.49 -30.41 10.62
CA SER A 185 13.65 -29.70 9.64
C SER A 185 12.39 -29.10 10.27
N PHE A 186 12.02 -27.92 9.81
CA PHE A 186 10.78 -27.24 10.19
C PHE A 186 9.72 -27.41 9.10
N ASP A 187 8.57 -27.97 9.49
CA ASP A 187 7.37 -28.00 8.68
C ASP A 187 6.41 -26.89 9.19
N PRO A 188 6.21 -25.79 8.47
CA PRO A 188 5.30 -24.73 8.88
C PRO A 188 3.86 -25.20 9.04
N ALA A 189 3.40 -26.22 8.31
CA ALA A 189 2.07 -26.82 8.44
C ALA A 189 1.86 -27.57 9.77
N SER A 190 2.91 -27.78 10.56
CA SER A 190 2.81 -28.33 11.91
C SER A 190 2.22 -27.35 12.93
N ILE A 191 2.25 -26.04 12.65
CA ILE A 191 1.65 -25.00 13.52
C ILE A 191 0.17 -24.87 13.14
N LYS A 192 -0.70 -25.53 13.89
CA LYS A 192 -2.16 -25.54 13.69
C LYS A 192 -2.92 -24.92 14.85
N THR A 193 -2.25 -24.71 15.97
CA THR A 193 -2.85 -24.24 17.21
C THR A 193 -1.90 -23.27 17.92
N ARG A 194 -2.44 -22.51 18.88
CA ARG A 194 -1.63 -21.68 19.77
C ARG A 194 -0.62 -22.51 20.58
N SER A 195 -1.01 -23.69 21.02
CA SER A 195 -0.10 -24.60 21.75
C SER A 195 1.04 -25.09 20.87
N ASP A 196 0.82 -25.37 19.58
CA ASP A 196 1.91 -25.73 18.65
C ASP A 196 2.89 -24.57 18.50
N LEU A 197 2.40 -23.34 18.32
CA LEU A 197 3.22 -22.14 18.23
C LEU A 197 4.03 -21.93 19.53
N ALA A 198 3.39 -22.10 20.69
CA ALA A 198 4.04 -21.97 21.99
C ALA A 198 5.18 -23.00 22.15
N ALA A 199 4.97 -24.25 21.74
CA ALA A 199 5.99 -25.29 21.80
C ALA A 199 7.22 -24.97 20.91
N VAL A 200 7.01 -24.36 19.75
CA VAL A 200 8.11 -23.88 18.90
C VAL A 200 8.85 -22.73 19.58
N PHE A 201 8.11 -21.75 20.16
CA PHE A 201 8.71 -20.61 20.86
C PHE A 201 9.57 -21.05 22.06
N GLU A 202 9.10 -22.03 22.84
CA GLU A 202 9.86 -22.59 23.96
C GLU A 202 11.19 -23.18 23.51
N LYS A 203 11.21 -23.91 22.39
CA LYS A 203 12.47 -24.49 21.84
C LYS A 203 13.40 -23.39 21.33
N VAL A 204 12.87 -22.36 20.66
CA VAL A 204 13.68 -21.22 20.18
C VAL A 204 14.30 -20.46 21.35
N GLU A 205 13.52 -20.18 22.42
CA GLU A 205 14.05 -19.53 23.62
C GLU A 205 15.09 -20.40 24.34
N ALA A 206 14.85 -21.71 24.45
CA ALA A 206 15.80 -22.66 25.03
C ALA A 206 17.12 -22.75 24.23
N ALA A 207 17.09 -22.52 22.92
CA ALA A 207 18.27 -22.41 22.07
C ALA A 207 18.97 -21.04 22.16
N GLY A 208 18.50 -20.13 23.05
CA GLY A 208 19.09 -18.80 23.28
C GLY A 208 18.76 -17.79 22.18
N LYS A 209 17.74 -18.03 21.37
CA LYS A 209 17.26 -17.13 20.32
C LYS A 209 15.97 -16.44 20.74
N ALA A 210 15.66 -15.29 20.15
CA ALA A 210 14.38 -14.63 20.36
C ALA A 210 13.29 -15.33 19.53
N PRO A 211 12.20 -15.81 20.17
CA PRO A 211 11.15 -16.50 19.43
C PRO A 211 10.41 -15.61 18.42
N VAL A 212 10.02 -14.41 18.84
CA VAL A 212 9.21 -13.54 17.97
C VAL A 212 9.57 -12.07 18.14
N MET A 213 9.40 -11.30 17.09
CA MET A 213 9.45 -9.84 17.10
C MET A 213 8.07 -9.26 16.86
N ILE A 214 7.68 -8.27 17.67
CA ILE A 214 6.48 -7.46 17.50
C ILE A 214 6.94 -6.05 17.12
N HIS A 215 6.43 -5.53 16.00
CA HIS A 215 6.63 -4.13 15.64
C HIS A 215 5.64 -3.25 16.40
N GLY A 216 6.16 -2.37 17.26
CA GLY A 216 5.37 -1.59 18.23
C GLY A 216 4.61 -0.39 17.65
N ALA A 217 4.60 -0.18 16.33
CA ALA A 217 3.87 0.91 15.69
C ALA A 217 2.35 0.70 15.74
N ASP A 218 1.62 1.79 15.81
CA ASP A 218 0.15 1.82 15.89
C ASP A 218 -0.52 1.11 14.71
N TRP A 219 -0.03 1.30 13.49
CA TRP A 219 -0.55 0.63 12.30
C TRP A 219 -0.38 -0.90 12.36
N SER A 220 0.75 -1.40 12.85
CA SER A 220 0.98 -2.84 13.00
C SER A 220 0.07 -3.45 14.07
N LEU A 221 -0.06 -2.77 15.20
CA LEU A 221 -0.84 -3.24 16.34
C LEU A 221 -2.34 -3.02 16.17
N GLY A 222 -2.77 -1.86 15.67
CA GLY A 222 -4.17 -1.48 15.52
C GLY A 222 -4.79 -1.98 14.22
N ALA A 223 -4.19 -1.65 13.06
CA ALA A 223 -4.78 -2.05 11.79
C ALA A 223 -4.58 -3.54 11.50
N HIS A 224 -3.35 -4.07 11.67
CA HIS A 224 -3.08 -5.45 11.32
C HIS A 224 -3.47 -6.42 12.43
N TYR A 225 -2.87 -6.31 13.62
CA TYR A 225 -3.14 -7.32 14.66
C TYR A 225 -4.56 -7.25 15.19
N LEU A 226 -4.97 -6.10 15.75
CA LEU A 226 -6.31 -5.94 16.30
C LEU A 226 -7.39 -6.03 15.20
N GLY A 227 -7.09 -5.56 13.98
CA GLY A 227 -7.97 -5.65 12.82
C GLY A 227 -8.40 -7.08 12.48
N LEU A 228 -7.57 -8.09 12.80
CA LEU A 228 -7.95 -9.50 12.64
C LEU A 228 -9.20 -9.85 13.43
N THR A 229 -9.46 -9.21 14.58
CA THR A 229 -10.67 -9.44 15.38
C THR A 229 -11.93 -9.33 14.53
N TYR A 230 -11.99 -8.34 13.62
CA TYR A 230 -13.19 -8.12 12.80
C TYR A 230 -13.26 -9.10 11.63
N SER A 231 -12.12 -9.43 11.03
CA SER A 231 -12.04 -10.34 9.88
C SER A 231 -12.21 -11.82 10.27
N LEU A 232 -12.03 -12.14 11.53
CA LEU A 232 -12.18 -13.51 12.08
C LEU A 232 -13.61 -13.87 12.49
N GLN A 233 -14.55 -12.93 12.46
CA GLN A 233 -15.94 -13.23 12.83
C GLN A 233 -16.61 -14.18 11.83
N SER A 234 -16.25 -14.03 10.54
CA SER A 234 -16.79 -14.84 9.45
C SER A 234 -15.81 -14.88 8.28
N SER A 235 -15.94 -15.86 7.39
CA SER A 235 -15.30 -15.86 6.08
C SER A 235 -15.92 -14.84 5.10
N SER A 236 -17.08 -14.25 5.44
CA SER A 236 -17.77 -13.24 4.65
C SER A 236 -17.41 -11.82 5.11
N VAL A 237 -16.91 -10.98 4.20
CA VAL A 237 -16.63 -9.56 4.47
C VAL A 237 -17.91 -8.82 4.90
N GLU A 238 -19.07 -9.17 4.34
CA GLU A 238 -20.34 -8.54 4.69
C GLU A 238 -20.74 -8.83 6.14
N GLU A 239 -20.61 -10.08 6.60
CA GLU A 239 -20.88 -10.44 8.01
C GLU A 239 -19.87 -9.76 8.94
N ASN A 240 -18.62 -9.62 8.52
CA ASN A 240 -17.60 -8.91 9.28
C ASN A 240 -17.94 -7.41 9.40
N ARG A 241 -18.45 -6.78 8.33
CA ARG A 241 -18.96 -5.40 8.37
C ARG A 241 -20.15 -5.24 9.30
N LYS A 242 -21.08 -6.20 9.28
CA LYS A 242 -22.22 -6.21 10.20
C LYS A 242 -21.77 -6.25 11.65
N PHE A 243 -20.77 -7.08 11.99
CA PHE A 243 -20.20 -7.10 13.34
C PHE A 243 -19.63 -5.74 13.75
N VAL A 244 -18.95 -5.02 12.84
CA VAL A 244 -18.46 -3.66 13.11
C VAL A 244 -19.62 -2.69 13.37
N GLU A 245 -20.73 -2.77 12.62
CA GLU A 245 -21.92 -1.95 12.88
C GLU A 245 -22.60 -2.31 14.23
N GLU A 246 -22.57 -3.59 14.62
CA GLU A 246 -23.04 -4.05 15.91
C GLU A 246 -22.18 -3.53 17.08
N LEU A 247 -20.86 -3.40 16.88
CA LEU A 247 -19.97 -2.71 17.84
C LEU A 247 -20.28 -1.22 17.94
N LYS A 248 -20.53 -0.54 16.81
CA LYS A 248 -20.89 0.90 16.79
C LYS A 248 -22.19 1.17 17.57
N ASN A 249 -23.20 0.32 17.42
CA ASN A 249 -24.47 0.50 18.11
C ASN A 249 -24.51 -0.12 19.53
N GLY A 250 -23.42 -0.81 19.93
CA GLY A 250 -23.26 -1.41 21.25
C GLY A 250 -24.09 -2.66 21.49
N SER A 251 -24.58 -3.33 20.43
CA SER A 251 -25.34 -4.59 20.55
C SER A 251 -24.46 -5.81 20.78
N VAL A 252 -23.16 -5.70 20.48
CA VAL A 252 -22.14 -6.70 20.79
C VAL A 252 -20.97 -6.05 21.54
N GLY A 253 -20.19 -6.87 22.25
CA GLY A 253 -18.98 -6.47 22.96
C GLY A 253 -17.80 -7.37 22.62
N LEU A 254 -16.62 -6.93 22.97
CA LEU A 254 -15.36 -7.66 22.74
C LEU A 254 -14.99 -8.59 23.89
N THR A 255 -15.36 -8.25 25.13
CA THR A 255 -14.93 -8.98 26.33
C THR A 255 -15.26 -10.47 26.26
N ASP A 256 -16.46 -10.82 25.77
CA ASP A 256 -16.93 -12.20 25.63
C ASP A 256 -16.86 -12.72 24.18
N ASN A 257 -16.27 -11.95 23.27
CA ASN A 257 -16.09 -12.36 21.88
C ASN A 257 -14.95 -13.36 21.75
N PRO A 258 -15.20 -14.60 21.28
CA PRO A 258 -14.18 -15.66 21.26
C PRO A 258 -13.03 -15.36 20.31
N GLN A 259 -13.27 -14.67 19.19
CA GLN A 259 -12.22 -14.30 18.24
C GLN A 259 -11.29 -13.24 18.85
N PHE A 260 -11.84 -12.21 19.49
CA PHE A 260 -11.05 -11.23 20.22
C PHE A 260 -10.26 -11.87 21.36
N THR A 261 -10.93 -12.68 22.19
CA THR A 261 -10.29 -13.33 23.33
C THR A 261 -9.16 -14.25 22.88
N GLY A 262 -9.41 -15.09 21.88
CA GLY A 262 -8.43 -16.01 21.35
C GLY A 262 -7.23 -15.28 20.69
N LEU A 263 -7.50 -14.20 19.97
CA LEU A 263 -6.44 -13.37 19.36
C LEU A 263 -5.59 -12.70 20.44
N MET A 264 -6.21 -12.19 21.53
CA MET A 264 -5.47 -11.60 22.65
C MET A 264 -4.69 -12.63 23.47
N ASP A 265 -5.18 -13.87 23.60
CA ASP A 265 -4.40 -14.96 24.20
C ASP A 265 -3.10 -15.22 23.41
N THR A 266 -3.21 -15.19 22.08
CA THR A 266 -2.03 -15.32 21.22
C THR A 266 -1.13 -14.07 21.32
N PHE A 267 -1.71 -12.87 21.41
CA PHE A 267 -0.90 -11.67 21.63
C PHE A 267 -0.11 -11.71 22.94
N ASP A 268 -0.71 -12.23 24.01
CA ASP A 268 0.00 -12.42 25.28
C ASP A 268 1.16 -13.43 25.16
N LEU A 269 0.99 -14.47 24.34
CA LEU A 269 2.07 -15.37 23.99
C LEU A 269 3.18 -14.62 23.22
N LEU A 270 2.82 -13.81 22.22
CA LEU A 270 3.78 -13.00 21.47
C LEU A 270 4.50 -12.01 22.41
N LYS A 271 3.78 -11.32 23.31
CA LYS A 271 4.37 -10.41 24.33
C LYS A 271 5.39 -11.14 25.20
N LYS A 272 5.03 -12.33 25.71
CA LYS A 272 5.91 -13.15 26.54
C LYS A 272 7.25 -13.42 25.87
N TYR A 273 7.25 -13.66 24.57
CA TYR A 273 8.41 -14.09 23.79
C TYR A 273 9.00 -12.99 22.88
N ASN A 274 8.54 -11.74 23.01
CA ASN A 274 8.95 -10.63 22.14
C ASN A 274 10.44 -10.30 22.28
N ALA A 275 11.16 -10.23 21.18
CA ALA A 275 12.56 -9.80 21.11
C ALA A 275 12.78 -8.39 21.69
N ARG A 276 11.77 -7.52 21.60
CA ARG A 276 11.79 -6.11 22.03
C ARG A 276 11.24 -5.90 23.45
N LYS A 277 11.32 -6.89 24.35
CA LYS A 277 10.76 -6.79 25.73
C LYS A 277 11.18 -5.55 26.51
N LYS A 278 12.39 -5.02 26.28
CA LYS A 278 12.91 -3.86 27.04
C LYS A 278 12.29 -2.55 26.57
N ASP A 279 12.11 -2.41 25.26
CA ASP A 279 11.62 -1.20 24.62
C ASP A 279 10.58 -1.54 23.53
N PRO A 280 9.42 -2.14 23.91
CA PRO A 280 8.49 -2.72 22.96
C PRO A 280 7.77 -1.66 22.09
N LEU A 281 7.82 -0.38 22.46
CA LEU A 281 7.24 0.73 21.71
C LEU A 281 8.22 1.40 20.76
N VAL A 282 9.51 1.06 20.83
CA VAL A 282 10.47 1.51 19.82
C VAL A 282 10.21 0.73 18.54
N ALA A 283 9.71 1.43 17.53
CA ALA A 283 9.32 0.87 16.26
C ALA A 283 10.14 1.51 15.14
N ASP A 284 11.18 0.80 14.70
CA ASP A 284 11.95 1.14 13.50
C ASP A 284 11.76 0.00 12.50
N TYR A 285 10.89 0.21 11.53
CA TYR A 285 10.50 -0.80 10.56
C TYR A 285 11.71 -1.37 9.79
N ASN A 286 12.62 -0.51 9.35
CA ASN A 286 13.80 -0.95 8.59
C ASN A 286 14.75 -1.78 9.47
N LYS A 287 14.97 -1.33 10.69
CA LYS A 287 15.82 -2.04 11.64
C LYS A 287 15.19 -3.38 12.05
N ASP A 288 13.91 -3.41 12.40
CA ASP A 288 13.23 -4.63 12.80
C ASP A 288 13.24 -5.66 11.66
N SER A 289 12.99 -5.21 10.42
CA SER A 289 13.03 -6.07 9.22
C SER A 289 14.46 -6.60 8.97
N ALA A 290 15.48 -5.78 9.14
CA ALA A 290 16.88 -6.20 9.01
C ALA A 290 17.32 -7.17 10.12
N ASP A 291 16.94 -6.92 11.36
CA ASP A 291 17.22 -7.82 12.49
C ASP A 291 16.56 -9.20 12.27
N PHE A 292 15.32 -9.22 11.82
CA PHE A 292 14.64 -10.46 11.43
C PHE A 292 15.37 -11.18 10.28
N ALA A 293 15.75 -10.44 9.25
CA ALA A 293 16.46 -11.00 8.09
C ALA A 293 17.80 -11.65 8.45
N GLN A 294 18.47 -11.16 9.48
CA GLN A 294 19.75 -11.66 10.00
C GLN A 294 19.59 -12.75 11.05
N GLY A 295 18.36 -13.12 11.40
CA GLY A 295 18.06 -14.20 12.34
C GLY A 295 18.14 -13.80 13.81
N GLU A 296 17.96 -12.51 14.15
CA GLU A 296 17.85 -12.05 15.52
C GLU A 296 16.54 -12.50 16.20
N ALA A 297 15.51 -12.80 15.39
CA ALA A 297 14.27 -13.43 15.84
C ALA A 297 13.84 -14.53 14.86
N ALA A 298 13.25 -15.61 15.39
CA ALA A 298 12.76 -16.73 14.59
C ALA A 298 11.48 -16.37 13.82
N PHE A 299 10.61 -15.58 14.45
CA PHE A 299 9.36 -15.12 13.85
C PHE A 299 9.23 -13.59 13.93
N TYR A 300 8.44 -13.03 13.02
CA TYR A 300 8.11 -11.60 12.99
C TYR A 300 6.64 -11.42 12.59
N PHE A 301 5.83 -10.79 13.45
CA PHE A 301 4.46 -10.44 13.06
C PHE A 301 4.50 -9.30 12.06
N MET A 302 4.37 -9.61 10.78
CA MET A 302 4.45 -8.67 9.66
C MET A 302 3.88 -9.30 8.38
N GLY A 303 3.93 -8.59 7.27
CA GLY A 303 3.48 -9.07 5.97
C GLY A 303 4.59 -9.21 4.95
N ASP A 304 4.22 -9.75 3.78
CA ASP A 304 5.13 -10.05 2.67
C ASP A 304 5.77 -8.80 2.04
N TRP A 305 5.20 -7.62 2.24
CA TRP A 305 5.82 -6.33 1.85
C TRP A 305 7.17 -6.07 2.55
N THR A 306 7.44 -6.76 3.64
CA THR A 306 8.74 -6.72 4.34
C THR A 306 9.89 -7.09 3.40
N TRP A 307 9.61 -7.85 2.34
CA TRP A 307 10.60 -8.25 1.37
C TRP A 307 11.29 -7.07 0.66
N ALA A 308 10.61 -5.95 0.50
CA ALA A 308 11.20 -4.73 -0.06
C ALA A 308 12.43 -4.26 0.74
N VAL A 309 12.45 -4.54 2.05
CA VAL A 309 13.59 -4.26 2.93
C VAL A 309 14.52 -5.47 3.04
N VAL A 310 13.96 -6.66 3.26
CA VAL A 310 14.71 -7.91 3.50
C VAL A 310 15.45 -8.38 2.24
N GLY A 311 14.78 -8.38 1.08
CA GLY A 311 15.31 -8.95 -0.16
C GLY A 311 16.67 -8.39 -0.59
N PRO A 312 16.90 -7.07 -0.56
CA PRO A 312 18.17 -6.46 -0.95
C PRO A 312 19.30 -6.58 0.08
N LEU A 313 19.03 -7.01 1.32
CA LEU A 313 20.04 -7.03 2.37
C LEU A 313 21.13 -8.05 2.10
N GLU A 314 22.39 -7.60 2.14
CA GLU A 314 23.54 -8.49 2.13
C GLU A 314 23.65 -9.24 3.48
N GLY A 315 24.00 -10.52 3.42
CA GLY A 315 24.17 -11.36 4.61
C GLY A 315 22.88 -11.81 5.28
N ARG A 316 21.71 -11.56 4.65
CA ARG A 316 20.44 -12.13 5.10
C ARG A 316 20.41 -13.65 4.94
N ASP A 317 19.55 -14.30 5.69
CA ASP A 317 19.21 -15.70 5.45
C ASP A 317 18.48 -15.88 4.12
N GLN A 318 18.30 -17.12 3.67
CA GLN A 318 17.78 -17.40 2.34
C GLN A 318 16.32 -17.89 2.34
N GLU A 319 15.91 -18.57 3.42
CA GLU A 319 14.61 -19.24 3.47
C GLU A 319 13.70 -18.60 4.52
N TYR A 320 12.62 -18.05 4.03
CA TYR A 320 11.56 -17.43 4.84
C TYR A 320 10.21 -17.93 4.36
N GLY A 321 9.20 -17.74 5.16
CA GLY A 321 7.81 -17.95 4.80
C GLY A 321 6.89 -17.34 5.83
N ILE A 322 5.63 -17.76 5.81
CA ILE A 322 4.60 -17.26 6.70
C ILE A 322 3.82 -18.42 7.32
N VAL A 323 3.37 -18.24 8.55
CA VAL A 323 2.37 -19.10 9.19
C VAL A 323 1.22 -18.25 9.74
N PRO A 324 0.03 -18.84 9.92
CA PRO A 324 -1.11 -18.17 10.55
C PRO A 324 -0.79 -17.61 11.95
N VAL A 325 -1.67 -16.74 12.43
CA VAL A 325 -1.75 -16.33 13.84
C VAL A 325 -2.85 -17.17 14.50
N PRO A 326 -2.55 -18.33 15.12
CA PRO A 326 -3.59 -19.20 15.65
C PRO A 326 -4.30 -18.54 16.82
N ILE A 327 -5.63 -18.58 16.82
CA ILE A 327 -6.44 -17.95 17.86
C ILE A 327 -6.93 -18.94 18.95
N SER A 328 -6.72 -20.24 18.75
CA SER A 328 -7.23 -21.27 19.67
C SER A 328 -6.37 -22.53 19.65
N ASP A 329 -6.75 -23.51 20.47
CA ASP A 329 -6.15 -24.86 20.50
C ASP A 329 -7.02 -25.90 19.78
N ASN A 330 -8.05 -25.47 19.05
CA ASN A 330 -8.80 -26.33 18.15
C ASN A 330 -8.35 -26.10 16.70
N PRO A 331 -7.64 -27.04 16.05
CA PRO A 331 -7.07 -26.84 14.71
C PRO A 331 -8.12 -26.60 13.61
N SER A 332 -9.40 -26.87 13.90
CA SER A 332 -10.52 -26.66 12.97
C SER A 332 -11.14 -25.26 13.06
N ASP A 333 -10.75 -24.43 14.04
CA ASP A 333 -11.30 -23.11 14.18
C ASP A 333 -10.82 -22.19 13.04
N PHE A 334 -11.75 -21.40 12.48
CA PHE A 334 -11.42 -20.43 11.46
C PHE A 334 -10.43 -19.38 12.01
N GLY A 335 -9.34 -19.17 11.29
CA GLY A 335 -8.23 -18.33 11.70
C GLY A 335 -6.97 -19.11 12.10
N ASN A 336 -7.08 -20.38 12.51
CA ASN A 336 -5.93 -21.18 12.91
C ASN A 336 -5.06 -21.67 11.74
N ALA A 337 -5.68 -21.89 10.58
CA ALA A 337 -5.00 -22.39 9.37
C ALA A 337 -4.98 -21.37 8.22
N GLN A 338 -5.44 -20.15 8.46
CA GLN A 338 -5.57 -19.12 7.43
C GLN A 338 -4.61 -17.96 7.71
N VAL A 339 -4.02 -17.40 6.64
CA VAL A 339 -3.29 -16.13 6.70
C VAL A 339 -4.18 -14.98 6.28
N ALA A 340 -3.96 -13.81 6.83
CA ALA A 340 -4.65 -12.59 6.40
C ALA A 340 -4.21 -12.23 4.97
N TYR A 341 -5.16 -11.89 4.10
CA TYR A 341 -4.91 -11.60 2.69
C TYR A 341 -5.95 -10.64 2.12
N SER A 342 -5.51 -9.69 1.29
CA SER A 342 -6.37 -8.87 0.43
C SER A 342 -5.56 -8.09 -0.61
N GLU A 343 -6.26 -7.29 -1.42
CA GLU A 343 -5.73 -6.20 -2.23
C GLU A 343 -5.76 -4.90 -1.41
N PRO A 344 -4.72 -4.60 -0.62
CA PRO A 344 -4.80 -3.59 0.44
C PRO A 344 -4.72 -2.16 -0.07
N LYS A 345 -4.30 -1.94 -1.32
CA LYS A 345 -4.11 -0.61 -1.90
C LYS A 345 -4.56 -0.56 -3.34
N LEU A 346 -5.08 0.61 -3.70
CA LEU A 346 -5.60 0.92 -5.04
C LEU A 346 -4.97 2.20 -5.55
N PHE A 347 -4.80 2.30 -6.86
CA PHE A 347 -4.52 3.58 -7.49
C PHE A 347 -5.81 4.29 -7.85
N ALA A 348 -6.12 5.37 -7.16
CA ALA A 348 -7.21 6.27 -7.48
C ALA A 348 -6.71 7.44 -8.34
N ILE A 349 -7.55 7.90 -9.28
CA ILE A 349 -7.27 9.03 -10.17
C ILE A 349 -8.09 10.23 -9.70
N ASP A 350 -7.46 11.39 -9.57
CA ASP A 350 -8.15 12.60 -9.15
C ASP A 350 -9.14 13.10 -10.20
N ASN A 351 -10.33 13.51 -9.73
CA ASN A 351 -11.39 14.14 -10.51
C ASN A 351 -11.68 15.59 -10.08
N SER A 352 -10.98 16.09 -9.08
CA SER A 352 -11.28 17.39 -8.50
C SER A 352 -10.37 18.53 -8.99
N GLY A 353 -9.17 18.22 -9.46
CA GLY A 353 -8.18 19.19 -9.93
C GLY A 353 -7.47 18.78 -11.22
N SER A 354 -7.56 17.50 -11.64
CA SER A 354 -6.91 16.98 -12.84
C SER A 354 -7.73 17.23 -14.09
N THR A 355 -7.05 17.58 -15.19
CA THR A 355 -7.71 17.76 -16.49
C THR A 355 -8.07 16.41 -17.13
N PRO A 356 -9.01 16.37 -18.10
CA PRO A 356 -9.32 15.13 -18.82
C PRO A 356 -8.09 14.49 -19.48
N GLU A 357 -7.15 15.28 -20.01
CA GLU A 357 -5.93 14.78 -20.62
C GLU A 357 -5.01 14.13 -19.58
N GLN A 358 -4.94 14.69 -18.37
CA GLN A 358 -4.20 14.08 -17.25
C GLN A 358 -4.85 12.79 -16.79
N GLN A 359 -6.18 12.74 -16.72
CA GLN A 359 -6.92 11.53 -16.33
C GLN A 359 -6.71 10.40 -17.34
N GLU A 360 -6.78 10.69 -18.66
CA GLU A 360 -6.50 9.69 -19.69
C GLU A 360 -5.04 9.22 -19.67
N ALA A 361 -4.08 10.13 -19.50
CA ALA A 361 -2.68 9.77 -19.37
C ALA A 361 -2.40 8.93 -18.09
N ALA A 362 -3.11 9.22 -17.00
CA ALA A 362 -3.04 8.44 -15.77
C ALA A 362 -3.58 7.01 -15.97
N LYS A 363 -4.74 6.85 -16.63
CA LYS A 363 -5.29 5.52 -16.98
C LYS A 363 -4.30 4.73 -17.83
N ALA A 364 -3.74 5.35 -18.86
CA ALA A 364 -2.78 4.71 -19.76
C ALA A 364 -1.51 4.27 -19.01
N PHE A 365 -0.95 5.12 -18.14
CA PHE A 365 0.19 4.76 -17.31
C PHE A 365 -0.10 3.59 -16.37
N LEU A 366 -1.23 3.63 -15.67
CA LEU A 366 -1.60 2.57 -14.71
C LEU A 366 -1.86 1.24 -15.42
N GLU A 367 -2.50 1.25 -16.58
CA GLU A 367 -2.67 0.04 -17.41
C GLU A 367 -1.31 -0.51 -17.87
N TRP A 368 -0.45 0.34 -18.42
CA TRP A 368 0.89 -0.05 -18.84
C TRP A 368 1.70 -0.64 -17.67
N MET A 369 1.61 -0.03 -16.49
CA MET A 369 2.33 -0.48 -15.30
C MET A 369 1.96 -1.91 -14.88
N VAL A 370 0.70 -2.31 -15.03
CA VAL A 370 0.25 -3.65 -14.60
C VAL A 370 0.25 -4.69 -15.72
N THR A 371 0.37 -4.27 -16.99
CA THR A 371 0.30 -5.17 -18.16
C THR A 371 1.59 -5.30 -18.94
N SER A 372 2.48 -4.30 -18.91
CA SER A 372 3.78 -4.36 -19.59
C SER A 372 4.79 -5.21 -18.83
N GLN A 373 5.80 -5.72 -19.53
CA GLN A 373 6.90 -6.45 -18.90
C GLN A 373 7.66 -5.57 -17.92
N GLU A 374 7.96 -4.33 -18.30
CA GLU A 374 8.72 -3.38 -17.50
C GLU A 374 7.99 -2.99 -16.21
N GLY A 375 6.67 -2.78 -16.30
CA GLY A 375 5.83 -2.49 -15.15
C GLY A 375 5.71 -3.69 -14.21
N GLN A 376 5.47 -4.87 -14.75
CA GLN A 376 5.42 -6.12 -13.98
C GLN A 376 6.76 -6.43 -13.31
N ASP A 377 7.90 -6.26 -14.01
CA ASP A 377 9.23 -6.44 -13.43
C ASP A 377 9.50 -5.44 -12.29
N ALA A 378 9.04 -4.19 -12.42
CA ALA A 378 9.13 -3.23 -11.34
C ALA A 378 8.35 -3.70 -10.09
N ILE A 379 7.09 -4.12 -10.25
CA ILE A 379 6.24 -4.53 -9.13
C ILE A 379 6.68 -5.88 -8.55
N VAL A 380 6.82 -6.89 -9.39
CA VAL A 380 7.03 -8.27 -8.92
C VAL A 380 8.49 -8.54 -8.57
N THR A 381 9.43 -8.09 -9.41
CA THR A 381 10.86 -8.41 -9.21
C THR A 381 11.55 -7.41 -8.31
N LYS A 382 11.36 -6.07 -8.55
CA LYS A 382 12.09 -5.04 -7.80
C LYS A 382 11.41 -4.67 -6.48
N MET A 383 10.07 -4.50 -6.46
CA MET A 383 9.33 -4.23 -5.21
C MET A 383 9.06 -5.50 -4.42
N GLY A 384 9.10 -6.69 -5.06
CA GLY A 384 8.78 -7.97 -4.44
C GLY A 384 7.31 -8.12 -4.05
N LEU A 385 6.40 -7.49 -4.79
CA LEU A 385 4.96 -7.51 -4.52
C LEU A 385 4.23 -8.44 -5.50
N ALA A 386 3.17 -9.11 -5.05
CA ALA A 386 2.34 -9.92 -5.92
C ALA A 386 1.34 -9.05 -6.69
N LEU A 387 1.17 -9.33 -7.98
CA LEU A 387 0.15 -8.72 -8.84
C LEU A 387 -1.09 -9.61 -8.91
N PRO A 388 -2.31 -9.07 -8.68
CA PRO A 388 -3.54 -9.84 -8.80
C PRO A 388 -4.03 -9.97 -10.27
N TYR A 389 -3.11 -10.14 -11.21
CA TYR A 389 -3.36 -10.22 -12.65
C TYR A 389 -3.15 -11.65 -13.19
N LYS A 390 -3.80 -12.01 -14.31
CA LYS A 390 -3.74 -13.35 -14.89
C LYS A 390 -2.41 -13.61 -15.64
N ASP A 391 -1.99 -12.63 -16.45
CA ASP A 391 -0.86 -12.80 -17.39
C ASP A 391 0.41 -12.12 -16.85
N VAL A 392 0.80 -12.48 -15.62
CA VAL A 392 2.05 -11.98 -15.03
C VAL A 392 3.22 -12.77 -15.58
N LYS A 393 4.11 -12.10 -16.31
CA LYS A 393 5.32 -12.68 -16.91
C LYS A 393 6.56 -12.52 -16.05
N ALA A 394 6.54 -11.50 -15.18
CA ALA A 394 7.64 -11.24 -14.24
C ALA A 394 7.75 -12.36 -13.21
N GLN A 395 8.98 -12.73 -12.90
CA GLN A 395 9.26 -13.71 -11.85
C GLN A 395 9.67 -12.98 -10.57
N GLY A 396 8.92 -13.21 -9.51
CA GLY A 396 9.23 -12.66 -8.18
C GLY A 396 10.41 -13.39 -7.54
N SER A 397 11.12 -12.68 -6.70
CA SER A 397 12.11 -13.26 -5.79
C SER A 397 11.63 -13.25 -4.33
N ASN A 398 10.39 -12.85 -4.09
CA ASN A 398 9.80 -12.74 -2.75
C ASN A 398 9.30 -14.10 -2.27
N VAL A 399 10.16 -14.84 -1.61
CA VAL A 399 9.84 -16.16 -1.04
C VAL A 399 8.73 -16.11 0.02
N ILE A 400 8.50 -14.93 0.64
CA ILE A 400 7.40 -14.72 1.59
C ILE A 400 6.08 -14.64 0.84
N SER A 401 6.01 -13.87 -0.26
CA SER A 401 4.82 -13.83 -1.13
C SER A 401 4.52 -15.19 -1.77
N ASP A 402 5.55 -15.95 -2.14
CA ASP A 402 5.35 -17.33 -2.64
C ASP A 402 4.71 -18.21 -1.56
N SER A 403 5.14 -18.07 -0.31
CA SER A 403 4.53 -18.77 0.83
C SER A 403 3.08 -18.32 1.07
N VAL A 404 2.76 -17.02 0.96
CA VAL A 404 1.38 -16.50 0.98
C VAL A 404 0.56 -17.09 -0.16
N GLY A 405 1.11 -17.14 -1.37
CA GLY A 405 0.48 -17.72 -2.55
C GLY A 405 0.03 -19.16 -2.31
N GLY A 406 0.83 -19.96 -1.60
CA GLY A 406 0.48 -21.34 -1.21
C GLY A 406 -0.79 -21.43 -0.35
N PHE A 407 -1.03 -20.47 0.54
CA PHE A 407 -2.29 -20.37 1.30
C PHE A 407 -3.46 -19.92 0.42
N VAL A 408 -3.24 -18.96 -0.47
CA VAL A 408 -4.27 -18.50 -1.42
C VAL A 408 -4.73 -19.64 -2.33
N ASP A 409 -3.80 -20.42 -2.89
CA ASP A 409 -4.11 -21.52 -3.78
C ASP A 409 -4.91 -22.65 -3.08
N GLN A 410 -4.77 -22.77 -1.75
CA GLN A 410 -5.51 -23.72 -0.93
C GLN A 410 -6.83 -23.13 -0.39
N GLY A 411 -7.14 -21.86 -0.67
CA GLY A 411 -8.29 -21.15 -0.09
C GLY A 411 -8.16 -20.92 1.43
N GLN A 412 -6.94 -20.99 1.97
CA GLN A 412 -6.65 -20.82 3.40
C GLN A 412 -6.30 -19.36 3.72
N VAL A 413 -7.26 -18.48 3.47
CA VAL A 413 -7.11 -17.05 3.71
C VAL A 413 -8.22 -16.47 4.57
N ILE A 414 -7.88 -15.47 5.35
CA ILE A 414 -8.82 -14.55 6.00
C ILE A 414 -8.92 -13.34 5.09
N ASN A 415 -10.07 -13.12 4.47
CA ASN A 415 -10.31 -11.90 3.72
C ASN A 415 -10.43 -10.71 4.68
N ILE A 416 -9.42 -9.84 4.67
CA ILE A 416 -9.37 -8.66 5.53
C ILE A 416 -10.06 -7.43 4.93
N GLY A 417 -10.86 -7.59 3.89
CA GLY A 417 -11.54 -6.49 3.21
C GLY A 417 -12.40 -5.60 4.11
N VAL A 418 -12.85 -6.10 5.26
CA VAL A 418 -13.54 -5.28 6.27
C VAL A 418 -12.69 -4.10 6.75
N ILE A 419 -11.37 -4.25 6.83
CA ILE A 419 -10.43 -3.21 7.25
C ILE A 419 -10.50 -1.99 6.32
N ASN A 420 -10.83 -2.20 5.05
CA ASN A 420 -10.98 -1.15 4.05
C ASN A 420 -12.15 -0.19 4.30
N TYR A 421 -13.08 -0.58 5.17
CA TYR A 421 -14.25 0.22 5.54
C TYR A 421 -14.16 0.83 6.94
N LEU A 422 -13.00 0.69 7.59
CA LEU A 422 -12.81 1.27 8.91
C LEU A 422 -12.51 2.79 8.81
N PRO A 423 -12.88 3.59 9.82
CA PRO A 423 -12.54 5.01 9.86
C PRO A 423 -11.03 5.25 9.75
N GLN A 424 -10.62 6.36 9.14
CA GLN A 424 -9.20 6.66 8.91
C GLN A 424 -8.36 6.75 10.18
N ASP A 425 -8.94 7.22 11.28
CA ASP A 425 -8.24 7.34 12.56
C ASP A 425 -8.27 6.06 13.39
N TYR A 426 -8.91 4.99 12.85
CA TYR A 426 -9.08 3.72 13.54
C TYR A 426 -7.74 3.15 14.04
N TRP A 427 -6.79 2.99 13.13
CA TRP A 427 -5.50 2.38 13.48
C TRP A 427 -4.71 3.18 14.51
N ALA A 428 -4.69 4.54 14.39
CA ALA A 428 -3.99 5.40 15.33
C ALA A 428 -4.64 5.35 16.72
N LYS A 429 -5.99 5.33 16.78
CA LYS A 429 -6.74 5.28 18.04
C LYS A 429 -6.64 3.92 18.72
N THR A 430 -6.96 2.87 18.00
CA THR A 430 -6.94 1.51 18.56
C THR A 430 -5.52 0.95 18.69
N GLY A 431 -4.61 1.39 17.82
CA GLY A 431 -3.18 1.11 17.95
C GLY A 431 -2.59 1.71 19.23
N ALA A 432 -2.98 2.92 19.60
CA ALA A 432 -2.58 3.52 20.88
C ALA A 432 -3.09 2.70 22.08
N SER A 433 -4.29 2.11 22.00
CA SER A 433 -4.81 1.21 23.03
C SER A 433 -4.02 -0.11 23.06
N MET A 434 -3.69 -0.67 21.90
CA MET A 434 -2.82 -1.86 21.81
C MET A 434 -1.39 -1.58 22.33
N GLN A 435 -0.85 -0.40 22.07
CA GLN A 435 0.45 0.00 22.65
C GLN A 435 0.41 0.04 24.17
N LYS A 436 -0.67 0.56 24.77
CA LYS A 436 -0.86 0.52 26.24
C LYS A 436 -0.94 -0.93 26.75
N TYR A 437 -1.64 -1.81 26.02
CA TYR A 437 -1.74 -3.23 26.34
C TYR A 437 -0.39 -3.95 26.20
N LEU A 438 0.38 -3.63 25.17
CA LEU A 438 1.72 -4.18 24.94
C LEU A 438 2.68 -3.90 26.11
N VAL A 439 2.54 -2.75 26.76
CA VAL A 439 3.38 -2.35 27.91
C VAL A 439 2.67 -2.47 29.27
N ASP A 440 1.62 -3.27 29.36
CA ASP A 440 0.87 -3.57 30.59
C ASP A 440 0.31 -2.33 31.33
N LYS A 441 0.05 -1.21 30.60
CA LYS A 441 -0.62 -0.03 31.17
C LYS A 441 -2.13 -0.20 31.29
N ILE A 442 -2.72 -1.08 30.52
CA ILE A 442 -4.10 -1.54 30.63
C ILE A 442 -4.12 -3.05 30.51
N ASP A 443 -5.11 -3.67 31.16
CA ASP A 443 -5.40 -5.09 31.01
C ASP A 443 -6.31 -5.35 29.78
N ARG A 444 -6.65 -6.61 29.54
CA ARG A 444 -7.52 -7.03 28.42
C ARG A 444 -8.90 -6.39 28.48
N ALA A 445 -9.49 -6.26 29.69
CA ALA A 445 -10.79 -5.63 29.86
C ALA A 445 -10.72 -4.13 29.54
N GLY A 446 -9.64 -3.47 29.96
CA GLY A 446 -9.34 -2.08 29.61
C GLY A 446 -9.17 -1.89 28.10
N LEU A 447 -8.45 -2.79 27.41
CA LEU A 447 -8.30 -2.77 25.96
C LEU A 447 -9.67 -2.93 25.27
N ALA A 448 -10.45 -3.96 25.65
CA ALA A 448 -11.78 -4.18 25.08
C ALA A 448 -12.65 -2.93 25.24
N LYS A 449 -12.65 -2.34 26.44
CA LYS A 449 -13.43 -1.13 26.74
C LYS A 449 -12.99 0.06 25.87
N GLU A 450 -11.68 0.34 25.75
CA GLU A 450 -11.19 1.47 24.93
C GLU A 450 -11.58 1.30 23.45
N VAL A 451 -11.52 0.08 22.91
CA VAL A 451 -11.90 -0.23 21.54
C VAL A 451 -13.42 -0.11 21.34
N GLU A 452 -14.23 -0.63 22.29
CA GLU A 452 -15.68 -0.48 22.25
C GLU A 452 -16.12 0.98 22.38
N ASP A 453 -15.49 1.77 23.25
CA ASP A 453 -15.77 3.20 23.40
C ASP A 453 -15.45 3.95 22.11
N TYR A 454 -14.34 3.59 21.42
CA TYR A 454 -14.03 4.12 20.10
C TYR A 454 -15.17 3.84 19.11
N TRP A 455 -15.62 2.58 18.99
CA TRP A 455 -16.70 2.21 18.07
C TRP A 455 -18.01 2.92 18.38
N LYS A 456 -18.39 2.99 19.64
CA LYS A 456 -19.59 3.75 20.08
C LYS A 456 -19.50 5.23 19.73
N SER A 457 -18.32 5.83 19.73
CA SER A 457 -18.09 7.21 19.30
C SER A 457 -18.29 7.43 17.79
N MET A 458 -18.30 6.34 17.01
CA MET A 458 -18.53 6.35 15.55
C MET A 458 -20.00 6.10 15.18
N ALA A 459 -20.88 5.87 16.15
CA ALA A 459 -22.29 5.67 15.89
C ALA A 459 -22.90 6.88 15.17
N GLY A 460 -23.53 6.64 14.03
CA GLY A 460 -24.18 7.70 13.24
C GLY A 460 -23.24 8.56 12.37
N LYS A 461 -21.98 8.14 12.23
CA LYS A 461 -21.00 8.79 11.35
C LYS A 461 -20.80 7.98 10.09
#